data_99b53540b48bb0b590d420b47cc74f7c
#
_entry.id   99b53540b48bb0b590d420b47cc74f7c
#
_cell.length_a   1.000
_cell.length_b   1.000
_cell.length_c   1.000
_cell.angle_alpha   90.00
_cell.angle_beta   90.00
_cell.angle_gamma   90.00
#
_symmetry.space_group_name_H-M   'P 1'
#
loop_
_entity.id
_entity.type
_entity.pdbx_description
1 polymer ?
#
loop_
_entity_poly.entity_id
_entity_poly.type
_entity_poly.pdbx_seq_one_letter_code
_entity_poly.pdbx_strand_id
1 'polypeptide(L)'
;MALFEHVVLLKQDLSSSDLESEIKGHEDIISELGGSIVSKESWGLRNLAYPIKNNKKAFYELMNIDLPNENIKKINEKLNLNENIIRYITVKVKNFEGGPSPMMKEID
;
A
#
# COMPACT_ATOMS: atom_id res chain seq x y z
N MET A 1 -15.77 -12.19 -1.05
CA MET A 1 -14.67 -11.27 -1.42
C MET A 1 -15.00 -9.86 -0.96
N ALA A 2 -14.00 -9.13 -0.56
CA ALA A 2 -14.19 -7.76 -0.08
C ALA A 2 -13.24 -6.82 -0.83
N LEU A 3 -13.65 -5.57 -1.02
CA LEU A 3 -12.87 -4.55 -1.71
C LEU A 3 -12.17 -3.66 -0.69
N PHE A 4 -10.90 -3.40 -0.91
CA PHE A 4 -10.09 -2.56 -0.04
C PHE A 4 -9.30 -1.53 -0.83
N GLU A 5 -9.20 -0.32 -0.30
CA GLU A 5 -8.18 0.63 -0.70
C GLU A 5 -6.99 0.42 0.24
N HIS A 6 -5.84 0.19 -0.33
CA HIS A 6 -4.64 -0.16 0.42
C HIS A 6 -3.50 0.77 0.02
N VAL A 7 -3.05 1.57 0.96
CA VAL A 7 -1.96 2.52 0.74
C VAL A 7 -0.74 2.05 1.52
N VAL A 8 0.39 2.00 0.84
CA VAL A 8 1.66 1.59 1.43
C VAL A 8 2.67 2.72 1.25
N LEU A 9 3.32 3.11 2.33
CA LEU A 9 4.40 4.09 2.31
C LEU A 9 5.73 3.36 2.48
N LEU A 10 6.62 3.52 1.48
CA LEU A 10 7.92 2.86 1.46
C LEU A 10 9.01 3.89 1.74
N LYS A 11 10.09 3.43 2.36
CA LYS A 11 11.16 4.33 2.80
C LYS A 11 11.82 5.08 1.64
N GLN A 12 12.26 6.30 1.94
CA GLN A 12 12.71 7.27 0.93
C GLN A 12 14.00 6.89 0.20
N ASP A 13 14.83 6.03 0.75
CA ASP A 13 16.14 5.70 0.19
C ASP A 13 16.17 4.44 -0.67
N LEU A 14 15.00 3.89 -1.03
CA LEU A 14 14.94 2.75 -1.93
C LEU A 14 15.34 3.16 -3.35
N SER A 15 16.15 2.32 -4.00
CA SER A 15 16.44 2.48 -5.43
C SER A 15 15.19 2.14 -6.25
N SER A 16 15.17 2.53 -7.52
CA SER A 16 14.05 2.20 -8.42
C SER A 16 13.83 0.69 -8.51
N SER A 17 14.90 -0.09 -8.59
CA SER A 17 14.77 -1.55 -8.69
C SER A 17 14.28 -2.17 -7.38
N ASP A 18 14.72 -1.66 -6.23
CA ASP A 18 14.27 -2.14 -4.93
C ASP A 18 12.79 -1.80 -4.73
N LEU A 19 12.37 -0.61 -5.14
CA LEU A 19 10.97 -0.20 -5.07
C LEU A 19 10.09 -1.11 -5.90
N GLU A 20 10.49 -1.41 -7.14
CA GLU A 20 9.74 -2.33 -8.01
C GLU A 20 9.66 -3.73 -7.41
N SER A 21 10.74 -4.22 -6.81
CA SER A 21 10.76 -5.53 -6.14
C SER A 21 9.80 -5.57 -4.96
N GLU A 22 9.73 -4.50 -4.17
CA GLU A 22 8.81 -4.42 -3.04
C GLU A 22 7.35 -4.42 -3.50
N ILE A 23 7.04 -3.66 -4.55
CA ILE A 23 5.70 -3.60 -5.10
C ILE A 23 5.28 -4.97 -5.64
N LYS A 24 6.16 -5.62 -6.39
CA LYS A 24 5.89 -6.94 -6.95
C LYS A 24 5.70 -7.99 -5.84
N GLY A 25 6.55 -7.95 -4.82
CA GLY A 25 6.42 -8.85 -3.67
C GLY A 25 5.09 -8.69 -2.97
N HIS A 26 4.61 -7.47 -2.87
CA HIS A 26 3.31 -7.16 -2.27
C HIS A 26 2.17 -7.72 -3.14
N GLU A 27 2.25 -7.55 -4.46
CA GLU A 27 1.27 -8.13 -5.38
C GLU A 27 1.23 -9.66 -5.27
N ASP A 28 2.39 -10.30 -5.16
CA ASP A 28 2.50 -11.75 -5.02
C ASP A 28 1.82 -12.24 -3.73
N ILE A 29 2.00 -11.51 -2.63
CA ILE A 29 1.35 -11.83 -1.35
C ILE A 29 -0.17 -11.77 -1.49
N ILE A 30 -0.69 -10.74 -2.13
CA ILE A 30 -2.13 -10.59 -2.36
C ILE A 30 -2.66 -11.76 -3.17
N SER A 31 -1.95 -12.13 -4.24
CA SER A 31 -2.31 -13.27 -5.08
C SER A 31 -2.32 -14.58 -4.31
N GLU A 32 -1.29 -14.82 -3.50
CA GLU A 32 -1.19 -16.03 -2.67
C GLU A 32 -2.34 -16.16 -1.67
N LEU A 33 -2.85 -15.03 -1.19
CA LEU A 33 -3.95 -15.02 -0.22
C LEU A 33 -5.33 -15.01 -0.89
N GLY A 34 -5.39 -15.33 -2.18
CA GLY A 34 -6.63 -15.48 -2.90
C GLY A 34 -7.24 -14.18 -3.40
N GLY A 35 -6.45 -13.12 -3.43
CA GLY A 35 -6.91 -11.82 -3.88
C GLY A 35 -6.42 -11.46 -5.27
N SER A 36 -6.85 -10.31 -5.74
CA SER A 36 -6.39 -9.73 -6.99
C SER A 36 -6.28 -8.23 -6.87
N ILE A 37 -5.41 -7.64 -7.68
CA ILE A 37 -5.26 -6.19 -7.74
C ILE A 37 -6.16 -5.69 -8.85
N VAL A 38 -7.14 -4.86 -8.49
CA VAL A 38 -8.07 -4.27 -9.44
C VAL A 38 -7.41 -3.11 -10.18
N SER A 39 -6.71 -2.26 -9.43
CA SER A 39 -5.96 -1.14 -10.00
C SER A 39 -4.89 -0.70 -9.01
N LYS A 40 -3.89 0.00 -9.52
CA LYS A 40 -2.83 0.56 -8.65
C LYS A 40 -2.40 1.92 -9.19
N GLU A 41 -1.97 2.78 -8.27
CA GLU A 41 -1.43 4.09 -8.58
C GLU A 41 -0.13 4.29 -7.82
N SER A 42 0.91 4.76 -8.52
CA SER A 42 2.15 5.15 -7.89
C SER A 42 2.18 6.68 -7.85
N TRP A 43 2.28 7.23 -6.63
CA TRP A 43 2.27 8.68 -6.45
C TRP A 43 3.67 9.27 -6.31
N GLY A 44 4.69 8.41 -6.38
CA GLY A 44 6.07 8.82 -6.29
C GLY A 44 6.50 9.22 -4.88
N LEU A 45 7.63 9.90 -4.82
CA LEU A 45 8.22 10.33 -3.55
C LEU A 45 7.56 11.63 -3.11
N ARG A 46 6.99 11.64 -1.90
CA ARG A 46 6.27 12.79 -1.35
C ARG A 46 6.75 13.12 0.04
N ASN A 47 6.65 14.41 0.39
CA ASN A 47 6.97 14.87 1.74
C ASN A 47 5.93 14.38 2.75
N LEU A 48 6.41 13.97 3.91
CA LEU A 48 5.54 13.59 5.03
C LEU A 48 5.27 14.83 5.89
N ALA A 49 4.07 14.90 6.48
CA ALA A 49 3.70 16.00 7.39
C ALA A 49 4.61 16.00 8.63
N TYR A 50 5.09 14.82 9.03
CA TYR A 50 6.05 14.65 10.12
C TYR A 50 6.90 13.41 9.79
N PRO A 51 8.15 13.35 10.31
CA PRO A 51 9.01 12.20 10.02
C PRO A 51 8.44 10.90 10.60
N ILE A 52 8.54 9.81 9.81
CA ILE A 52 8.14 8.48 10.25
C ILE A 52 9.37 7.58 10.12
N LYS A 53 9.78 6.95 11.23
CA LYS A 53 10.96 6.05 11.26
C LYS A 53 12.18 6.70 10.60
N ASN A 54 12.42 7.99 10.90
CA ASN A 54 13.53 8.79 10.37
C ASN A 54 13.43 9.09 8.87
N ASN A 55 12.27 8.89 8.26
CA ASN A 55 12.02 9.28 6.88
C ASN A 55 11.21 10.57 6.84
N LYS A 56 11.71 11.58 6.14
CA LYS A 56 10.99 12.84 5.91
C LYS A 56 10.11 12.77 4.67
N LYS A 57 10.39 11.80 3.80
CA LYS A 57 9.66 11.54 2.57
C LYS A 57 9.34 10.05 2.49
N ALA A 58 8.39 9.69 1.65
CA ALA A 58 8.05 8.29 1.40
C ALA A 58 7.54 8.13 -0.02
N PHE A 59 7.73 6.93 -0.57
CA PHE A 59 7.07 6.55 -1.81
C PHE A 59 5.66 6.09 -1.48
N TYR A 60 4.67 6.69 -2.13
CA TYR A 60 3.26 6.37 -1.93
C TYR A 60 2.77 5.45 -3.03
N GLU A 61 2.27 4.28 -2.64
CA GLU A 61 1.66 3.32 -3.56
C GLU A 61 0.23 3.02 -3.09
N LEU A 62 -0.73 3.23 -3.98
CA LEU A 62 -2.13 2.92 -3.72
C LEU A 62 -2.51 1.69 -4.54
N MET A 63 -3.14 0.72 -3.90
CA MET A 63 -3.67 -0.46 -4.56
C MET A 63 -5.14 -0.63 -4.19
N ASN A 64 -5.97 -0.82 -5.21
CA ASN A 64 -7.36 -1.24 -5.02
C ASN A 64 -7.37 -2.74 -5.17
N ILE A 65 -7.71 -3.45 -4.10
CA ILE A 65 -7.62 -4.90 -4.06
C ILE A 65 -8.95 -5.55 -3.75
N ASP A 66 -9.13 -6.76 -4.29
CA ASP A 66 -10.24 -7.64 -4.00
C ASP A 66 -9.66 -8.86 -3.29
N LEU A 67 -10.13 -9.14 -2.08
CA LEU A 67 -9.50 -10.14 -1.21
C LEU A 67 -10.54 -10.74 -0.28
N PRO A 68 -10.42 -12.06 0.05
CA PRO A 68 -11.25 -12.61 1.11
C PRO A 68 -11.09 -11.81 2.41
N ASN A 69 -12.20 -11.41 3.01
CA ASN A 69 -12.20 -10.51 4.16
C ASN A 69 -11.33 -11.03 5.32
N GLU A 70 -11.35 -12.33 5.54
CA GLU A 70 -10.57 -12.96 6.61
C GLU A 70 -9.05 -12.91 6.39
N ASN A 71 -8.59 -12.65 5.17
CA ASN A 71 -7.17 -12.65 4.84
C ASN A 71 -6.48 -11.30 4.97
N ILE A 72 -7.25 -10.21 5.22
CA ILE A 72 -6.64 -8.88 5.37
C ILE A 72 -5.68 -8.82 6.56
N LYS A 73 -5.98 -9.52 7.62
CA LYS A 73 -5.12 -9.59 8.79
C LYS A 73 -3.77 -10.23 8.46
N LYS A 74 -3.77 -11.23 7.59
CA LYS A 74 -2.54 -11.91 7.16
C LYS A 74 -1.63 -10.99 6.37
N ILE A 75 -2.21 -10.14 5.51
CA ILE A 75 -1.43 -9.14 4.77
C ILE A 75 -0.79 -8.15 5.76
N ASN A 76 -1.57 -7.63 6.71
CA ASN A 76 -1.08 -6.68 7.69
C ASN A 76 0.06 -7.25 8.53
N GLU A 77 -0.02 -8.52 8.90
CA GLU A 77 1.05 -9.20 9.63
C GLU A 77 2.35 -9.25 8.82
N LYS A 78 2.25 -9.56 7.53
CA LYS A 78 3.42 -9.59 6.64
C LYS A 78 4.02 -8.21 6.44
N LEU A 79 3.20 -7.18 6.32
CA LEU A 79 3.68 -5.80 6.18
C LEU A 79 4.41 -5.32 7.42
N ASN A 80 3.96 -5.71 8.60
CA ASN A 80 4.62 -5.35 9.85
C ASN A 80 6.04 -5.91 9.95
N LEU A 81 6.34 -6.99 9.24
CA LEU A 81 7.66 -7.62 9.23
C LEU A 81 8.60 -7.01 8.19
N ASN A 82 8.09 -6.18 7.30
CA ASN A 82 8.90 -5.61 6.21
C ASN A 82 9.45 -4.24 6.60
N GLU A 83 10.76 -4.17 6.78
CA GLU A 83 11.45 -2.95 7.19
C GLU A 83 11.40 -1.82 6.16
N ASN A 84 11.18 -2.16 4.89
CA ASN A 84 11.08 -1.15 3.82
C ASN A 84 9.73 -0.43 3.80
N ILE A 85 8.74 -0.97 4.50
CA ILE A 85 7.41 -0.37 4.62
C ILE A 85 7.36 0.39 5.94
N ILE A 86 7.25 1.72 5.87
CA ILE A 86 7.25 2.55 7.07
C ILE A 86 5.84 2.78 7.62
N ARG A 87 4.83 2.63 6.78
CA ARG A 87 3.44 2.76 7.19
C ARG A 87 2.54 2.15 6.14
N TYR A 88 1.40 1.62 6.54
CA TYR A 88 0.35 1.17 5.62
C TYR A 88 -1.01 1.50 6.22
N ILE A 89 -1.99 1.69 5.33
CA ILE A 89 -3.37 1.98 5.70
C ILE A 89 -4.26 1.16 4.78
N THR A 90 -5.21 0.43 5.36
CA THR A 90 -6.15 -0.39 4.61
C THR A 90 -7.57 -0.02 5.02
N VAL A 91 -8.41 0.33 4.06
CA VAL A 91 -9.80 0.71 4.30
C VAL A 91 -10.71 -0.14 3.43
N LYS A 92 -11.69 -0.79 4.06
CA LYS A 92 -12.70 -1.56 3.34
C LYS A 92 -13.69 -0.60 2.68
N VAL A 93 -13.99 -0.86 1.42
CA VAL A 93 -14.89 0.00 0.64
C VAL A 93 -15.97 -0.86 -0.03
N LYS A 94 -17.07 -0.22 -0.44
CA LYS A 94 -18.15 -0.92 -1.14
C LYS A 94 -17.86 -1.02 -2.64
N ASN A 95 -17.25 0.01 -3.19
CA ASN A 95 -16.84 0.08 -4.59
C ASN A 95 -15.65 1.02 -4.71
N PHE A 96 -14.97 0.97 -5.85
CA PHE A 96 -13.87 1.87 -6.13
C PHE A 96 -14.36 3.06 -6.95
N GLU A 97 -13.96 4.27 -6.54
CA GLU A 97 -14.29 5.50 -7.24
C GLU A 97 -13.15 5.86 -8.19
N GLY A 98 -13.48 6.56 -9.27
CA GLY A 98 -12.46 7.10 -10.17
C GLY A 98 -11.75 8.29 -9.52
N GLY A 99 -10.52 8.56 -9.97
CA GLY A 99 -9.73 9.68 -9.49
C GLY A 99 -9.01 9.39 -8.19
N PRO A 100 -8.45 10.44 -7.53
CA PRO A 100 -7.71 10.26 -6.28
C PRO A 100 -8.59 9.72 -5.16
N SER A 101 -8.07 8.75 -4.42
CA SER A 101 -8.78 8.18 -3.30
C SER A 101 -9.00 9.23 -2.18
N PRO A 102 -10.18 9.25 -1.54
CA PRO A 102 -10.38 10.11 -0.36
C PRO A 102 -9.35 9.85 0.74
N MET A 103 -8.92 8.60 0.89
CA MET A 103 -7.90 8.24 1.87
C MET A 103 -6.56 8.90 1.56
N MET A 104 -6.20 9.02 0.29
CA MET A 104 -4.97 9.69 -0.12
C MET A 104 -5.02 11.18 0.18
N LYS A 105 -6.18 11.81 0.06
CA LYS A 105 -6.37 13.21 0.43
C LYS A 105 -6.15 13.44 1.91
N GLU A 106 -6.52 12.48 2.75
CA GLU A 106 -6.33 12.58 4.19
C GLU A 106 -4.85 12.42 4.58
N ILE A 107 -4.10 11.64 3.81
CA ILE A 107 -2.68 11.42 4.06
C ILE A 107 -1.85 12.63 3.62
N ASP A 108 -2.20 13.22 2.50
CA ASP A 108 -1.54 14.41 1.98
C ASP A 108 -1.89 15.64 2.81
#